data_85c91f7fb2de094b0dac6879a42366c2
#
_entry.id   85c91f7fb2de094b0dac6879a42366c2
#
_cell.length_a   1.000
_cell.length_b   1.000
_cell.length_c   1.000
_cell.angle_alpha   90.00
_cell.angle_beta   90.00
_cell.angle_gamma   90.00
#
_symmetry.space_group_name_H-M   'P 1'
#
loop_
_entity.id
_entity.type
_entity.pdbx_description
1 polymer ?
#
loop_
_entity_poly.entity_id
_entity_poly.type
_entity_poly.pdbx_seq_one_letter_code
_entity_poly.pdbx_strand_id
1 'polypeptide(L)'
;MKKVLLIITSLFGLALTINASKFVNLTPMPKHITVAEGAYKLPESYSINAKHLPDSICVEAEKFVQTILKTTGCKARITSKKKADIEMSLDTNLPNEGYKLSVTKKKIQISASTTSGFFYAFQTIKKIMPAHVMAGLNPEQAQAIIPTFQTDKRPTIPCVEIYDEPRFWYRGFMLDCGRHFFTVDEIKH
;
A
#
# COMPACT_ATOMS: atom_id res chain seq x y z
N MET A 1 46.40 -30.99 -47.73
CA MET A 1 45.79 -29.76 -47.20
C MET A 1 44.49 -30.14 -46.48
N LYS A 2 44.52 -30.19 -45.14
CA LYS A 2 43.39 -30.61 -44.34
C LYS A 2 42.56 -29.36 -44.01
N LYS A 3 41.33 -29.28 -44.48
CA LYS A 3 40.35 -28.24 -44.14
C LYS A 3 39.84 -28.52 -42.73
N VAL A 4 40.20 -27.71 -41.78
CA VAL A 4 39.64 -27.72 -40.43
C VAL A 4 38.31 -26.99 -40.49
N LEU A 5 37.21 -27.74 -40.33
CA LEU A 5 35.86 -27.19 -40.22
C LEU A 5 35.66 -26.73 -38.78
N LEU A 6 35.66 -25.42 -38.55
CA LEU A 6 35.40 -24.79 -37.25
C LEU A 6 33.88 -24.74 -37.05
N ILE A 7 33.36 -25.67 -36.26
CA ILE A 7 31.96 -25.64 -35.83
C ILE A 7 31.88 -24.63 -34.66
N ILE A 8 31.40 -23.43 -34.95
CA ILE A 8 31.02 -22.46 -33.94
C ILE A 8 29.68 -22.88 -33.41
N THR A 9 29.65 -23.62 -32.33
CA THR A 9 28.42 -23.82 -31.51
C THR A 9 28.11 -22.51 -30.81
N SER A 10 27.18 -21.73 -31.39
CA SER A 10 26.60 -20.59 -30.70
C SER A 10 25.77 -21.13 -29.54
N LEU A 11 26.34 -21.06 -28.34
CA LEU A 11 25.59 -21.26 -27.12
C LEU A 11 24.61 -20.10 -26.97
N PHE A 12 23.39 -20.30 -27.46
CA PHE A 12 22.27 -19.41 -27.19
C PHE A 12 21.94 -19.60 -25.70
N GLY A 13 22.62 -18.83 -24.86
CA GLY A 13 22.30 -18.72 -23.46
C GLY A 13 20.88 -18.19 -23.31
N LEU A 14 19.92 -19.11 -23.15
CA LEU A 14 18.58 -18.80 -22.72
C LEU A 14 18.72 -18.22 -21.31
N ALA A 15 18.87 -16.91 -21.21
CA ALA A 15 18.77 -16.20 -19.95
C ALA A 15 17.34 -16.41 -19.45
N LEU A 16 17.15 -17.43 -18.63
CA LEU A 16 15.97 -17.55 -17.79
C LEU A 16 16.00 -16.33 -16.86
N THR A 17 15.36 -15.26 -17.29
CA THR A 17 15.01 -14.18 -16.38
C THR A 17 14.08 -14.79 -15.34
N ILE A 18 14.65 -15.19 -14.22
CA ILE A 18 13.89 -15.47 -13.02
C ILE A 18 13.26 -14.13 -12.66
N ASN A 19 12.02 -13.93 -13.11
CA ASN A 19 11.18 -12.89 -12.58
C ASN A 19 10.98 -13.26 -11.11
N ALA A 20 11.83 -12.73 -10.24
CA ALA A 20 11.54 -12.70 -8.82
C ALA A 20 10.20 -11.99 -8.71
N SER A 21 9.14 -12.76 -8.51
CA SER A 21 7.82 -12.22 -8.21
C SER A 21 8.04 -11.29 -7.03
N LYS A 22 7.85 -9.99 -7.24
CA LYS A 22 7.98 -9.00 -6.15
C LYS A 22 6.95 -9.40 -5.11
N PHE A 23 7.41 -10.08 -4.08
CA PHE A 23 6.55 -10.54 -2.99
C PHE A 23 6.12 -9.29 -2.23
N VAL A 24 4.85 -8.94 -2.33
CA VAL A 24 4.27 -7.90 -1.47
C VAL A 24 3.97 -8.57 -0.14
N ASN A 25 4.79 -8.27 0.86
CA ASN A 25 4.66 -8.87 2.19
C ASN A 25 3.53 -8.18 2.97
N LEU A 26 2.31 -8.68 2.81
CA LEU A 26 1.13 -8.23 3.54
C LEU A 26 0.73 -9.24 4.60
N THR A 27 0.66 -8.79 5.84
CA THR A 27 0.17 -9.60 6.96
C THR A 27 -0.96 -8.84 7.67
N PRO A 28 -2.14 -9.43 7.83
CA PRO A 28 -2.59 -10.71 7.24
C PRO A 28 -2.66 -10.68 5.72
N MET A 29 -2.60 -11.85 5.08
CA MET A 29 -2.71 -11.97 3.63
C MET A 29 -4.14 -11.62 3.17
N PRO A 30 -4.31 -10.76 2.18
CA PRO A 30 -5.61 -10.45 1.59
C PRO A 30 -6.27 -11.69 0.99
N LYS A 31 -7.59 -11.66 0.85
CA LYS A 31 -8.36 -12.76 0.25
C LYS A 31 -7.91 -13.05 -1.19
N HIS A 32 -7.66 -12.00 -1.97
CA HIS A 32 -7.07 -12.10 -3.31
C HIS A 32 -6.06 -10.98 -3.51
N ILE A 33 -4.89 -11.34 -4.04
CA ILE A 33 -3.85 -10.41 -4.43
C ILE A 33 -3.18 -10.86 -5.72
N THR A 34 -3.03 -9.93 -6.66
CA THR A 34 -2.25 -10.11 -7.88
C THR A 34 -1.22 -9.01 -7.96
N VAL A 35 0.04 -9.37 -8.08
CA VAL A 35 1.14 -8.41 -8.21
C VAL A 35 1.47 -8.22 -9.68
N ALA A 36 1.45 -6.98 -10.15
CA ALA A 36 1.82 -6.62 -11.53
C ALA A 36 3.22 -5.99 -11.58
N GLU A 37 3.77 -5.92 -12.77
CA GLU A 37 5.08 -5.29 -12.98
C GLU A 37 5.04 -3.77 -12.80
N GLY A 38 6.01 -3.24 -12.06
CA GLY A 38 6.22 -1.82 -11.85
C GLY A 38 5.72 -1.32 -10.51
N ALA A 39 5.76 -0.01 -10.36
CA ALA A 39 5.34 0.66 -9.14
C ALA A 39 4.76 2.05 -9.46
N TYR A 40 3.86 2.49 -8.64
CA TYR A 40 3.38 3.86 -8.58
C TYR A 40 4.33 4.69 -7.72
N LYS A 41 4.90 5.73 -8.27
CA LYS A 41 5.71 6.70 -7.53
C LYS A 41 4.81 7.83 -7.07
N LEU A 42 4.63 7.97 -5.75
CA LEU A 42 3.77 9.01 -5.19
C LEU A 42 4.34 10.40 -5.54
N PRO A 43 3.56 11.30 -6.17
CA PRO A 43 4.01 12.66 -6.44
C PRO A 43 4.20 13.47 -5.14
N GLU A 44 5.09 14.47 -5.16
CA GLU A 44 5.26 15.39 -4.02
C GLU A 44 3.96 16.14 -3.69
N SER A 45 3.15 16.40 -4.72
CA SER A 45 1.79 16.92 -4.57
C SER A 45 0.84 16.02 -5.36
N TYR A 46 -0.12 15.42 -4.67
CA TYR A 46 -1.09 14.50 -5.25
C TYR A 46 -2.53 14.88 -4.86
N SER A 47 -3.49 14.28 -5.53
CA SER A 47 -4.92 14.54 -5.34
C SER A 47 -5.68 13.27 -4.95
N ILE A 48 -6.69 13.44 -4.09
CA ILE A 48 -7.64 12.38 -3.70
C ILE A 48 -9.06 12.88 -3.97
N ASN A 49 -9.87 12.13 -4.69
CA ASN A 49 -11.24 12.54 -5.02
C ASN A 49 -12.28 12.11 -3.98
N ALA A 50 -12.09 12.47 -2.73
CA ALA A 50 -13.01 12.07 -1.65
C ALA A 50 -14.22 13.00 -1.43
N LYS A 51 -14.17 14.27 -1.87
CA LYS A 51 -15.20 15.29 -1.56
C LYS A 51 -16.62 14.99 -2.06
N HIS A 52 -16.80 14.02 -2.94
CA HIS A 52 -18.10 13.59 -3.44
C HIS A 52 -18.69 12.42 -2.63
N LEU A 53 -17.94 11.92 -1.66
CA LEU A 53 -18.29 10.81 -0.79
C LEU A 53 -18.85 11.33 0.56
N PRO A 54 -19.53 10.50 1.35
CA PRO A 54 -19.98 10.87 2.69
C PRO A 54 -18.86 11.42 3.59
N ASP A 55 -19.19 12.33 4.48
CA ASP A 55 -18.22 13.02 5.36
C ASP A 55 -17.35 12.06 6.17
N SER A 56 -17.93 10.95 6.64
CA SER A 56 -17.19 9.92 7.37
C SER A 56 -16.03 9.32 6.55
N ILE A 57 -16.22 9.16 5.25
CA ILE A 57 -15.19 8.68 4.32
C ILE A 57 -14.17 9.77 4.04
N CYS A 58 -14.60 11.03 3.92
CA CYS A 58 -13.72 12.18 3.78
C CYS A 58 -12.76 12.28 4.99
N VAL A 59 -13.27 12.10 6.21
CA VAL A 59 -12.46 12.12 7.43
C VAL A 59 -11.38 11.02 7.40
N GLU A 60 -11.69 9.81 6.93
CA GLU A 60 -10.69 8.75 6.80
C GLU A 60 -9.64 9.08 5.73
N ALA A 61 -10.04 9.69 4.62
CA ALA A 61 -9.10 10.18 3.60
C ALA A 61 -8.18 11.28 4.16
N GLU A 62 -8.71 12.19 4.99
CA GLU A 62 -7.91 13.22 5.67
C GLU A 62 -6.89 12.63 6.64
N LYS A 63 -7.28 11.65 7.46
CA LYS A 63 -6.35 10.94 8.36
C LYS A 63 -5.22 10.26 7.58
N PHE A 64 -5.54 9.61 6.46
CA PHE A 64 -4.55 9.02 5.57
C PHE A 64 -3.60 10.08 5.02
N VAL A 65 -4.12 11.19 4.50
CA VAL A 65 -3.32 12.30 3.99
C VAL A 65 -2.37 12.86 5.04
N GLN A 66 -2.84 13.08 6.27
CA GLN A 66 -2.00 13.58 7.37
C GLN A 66 -0.88 12.60 7.73
N THR A 67 -1.18 11.30 7.72
CA THR A 67 -0.16 10.27 7.94
C THR A 67 0.93 10.33 6.86
N ILE A 68 0.52 10.37 5.58
CA ILE A 68 1.47 10.43 4.46
C ILE A 68 2.28 11.72 4.50
N LEU A 69 1.65 12.87 4.78
CA LEU A 69 2.35 14.14 4.91
C LEU A 69 3.43 14.08 6.01
N LYS A 70 3.07 13.55 7.19
CA LYS A 70 3.99 13.42 8.34
C LYS A 70 5.19 12.52 8.01
N THR A 71 4.97 11.42 7.31
CA THR A 71 6.00 10.38 7.10
C THR A 71 6.84 10.58 5.84
N THR A 72 6.31 11.27 4.83
CA THR A 72 6.96 11.42 3.52
C THR A 72 7.19 12.86 3.09
N GLY A 73 6.48 13.82 3.71
CA GLY A 73 6.45 15.21 3.26
C GLY A 73 5.57 15.46 2.02
N CYS A 74 5.00 14.43 1.40
CA CYS A 74 4.14 14.58 0.22
C CYS A 74 2.80 15.21 0.60
N LYS A 75 2.42 16.27 -0.11
CA LYS A 75 1.19 17.05 0.16
C LYS A 75 0.04 16.53 -0.67
N ALA A 76 -1.13 16.36 -0.07
CA ALA A 76 -2.33 15.99 -0.79
C ALA A 76 -3.36 17.13 -0.85
N ARG A 77 -4.17 17.11 -1.91
CA ARG A 77 -5.36 17.93 -2.04
C ARG A 77 -6.59 17.03 -2.20
N ILE A 78 -7.53 17.14 -1.28
CA ILE A 78 -8.81 16.47 -1.38
C ILE A 78 -9.71 17.26 -2.33
N THR A 79 -10.28 16.58 -3.32
CA THR A 79 -11.03 17.20 -4.43
C THR A 79 -12.31 16.43 -4.73
N SER A 80 -13.25 17.09 -5.41
CA SER A 80 -14.44 16.47 -6.01
C SER A 80 -14.25 16.07 -7.48
N LYS A 81 -13.09 16.40 -8.08
CA LYS A 81 -12.83 16.07 -9.49
C LYS A 81 -12.73 14.56 -9.64
N LYS A 82 -13.41 14.00 -10.65
CA LYS A 82 -13.38 12.55 -10.95
C LYS A 82 -11.97 12.03 -11.22
N LYS A 83 -11.13 12.82 -11.88
CA LYS A 83 -9.74 12.48 -12.20
C LYS A 83 -8.83 12.94 -11.07
N ALA A 84 -8.22 12.00 -10.38
CA ALA A 84 -7.30 12.24 -9.27
C ALA A 84 -6.20 11.16 -9.27
N ASP A 85 -5.13 11.39 -8.53
CA ASP A 85 -4.04 10.43 -8.36
C ASP A 85 -4.51 9.21 -7.53
N ILE A 86 -5.38 9.46 -6.55
CA ILE A 86 -6.09 8.42 -5.80
C ILE A 86 -7.58 8.63 -6.06
N GLU A 87 -8.17 7.71 -6.80
CA GLU A 87 -9.60 7.71 -7.12
C GLU A 87 -10.35 6.81 -6.12
N MET A 88 -11.40 7.36 -5.53
CA MET A 88 -12.27 6.66 -4.57
C MET A 88 -13.68 6.56 -5.12
N SER A 89 -14.33 5.42 -4.96
CA SER A 89 -15.71 5.20 -5.41
C SER A 89 -16.47 4.27 -4.46
N LEU A 90 -17.76 4.52 -4.28
CA LEU A 90 -18.65 3.59 -3.59
C LEU A 90 -19.02 2.43 -4.52
N ASP A 91 -18.91 1.21 -3.99
CA ASP A 91 -19.38 -0.02 -4.62
C ASP A 91 -20.25 -0.79 -3.60
N THR A 92 -21.55 -0.60 -3.69
CA THR A 92 -22.53 -1.19 -2.76
C THR A 92 -22.63 -2.72 -2.85
N ASN A 93 -22.03 -3.33 -3.85
CA ASN A 93 -21.98 -4.80 -3.98
C ASN A 93 -20.87 -5.42 -3.11
N LEU A 94 -19.97 -4.60 -2.55
CA LEU A 94 -18.93 -5.10 -1.65
C LEU A 94 -19.46 -5.31 -0.23
N PRO A 95 -18.94 -6.29 0.51
CA PRO A 95 -19.26 -6.48 1.93
C PRO A 95 -18.95 -5.22 2.75
N ASN A 96 -19.59 -5.11 3.92
CA ASN A 96 -19.49 -3.91 4.78
C ASN A 96 -18.06 -3.44 5.08
N GLU A 97 -17.12 -4.36 5.28
CA GLU A 97 -15.71 -4.04 5.54
C GLU A 97 -14.79 -4.43 4.37
N GLY A 98 -15.41 -4.86 3.24
CA GLY A 98 -14.69 -5.26 2.05
C GLY A 98 -14.24 -4.08 1.21
N TYR A 99 -13.15 -4.27 0.47
CA TYR A 99 -12.63 -3.28 -0.46
C TYR A 99 -11.95 -3.92 -1.66
N LYS A 100 -11.87 -3.16 -2.75
CA LYS A 100 -11.01 -3.39 -3.90
C LYS A 100 -9.97 -2.28 -3.96
N LEU A 101 -8.72 -2.64 -4.18
CA LEU A 101 -7.60 -1.72 -4.34
C LEU A 101 -6.84 -2.08 -5.62
N SER A 102 -6.74 -1.12 -6.53
CA SER A 102 -5.92 -1.24 -7.74
C SER A 102 -4.84 -0.17 -7.73
N VAL A 103 -3.59 -0.59 -7.78
CA VAL A 103 -2.42 0.28 -7.92
C VAL A 103 -1.79 0.03 -9.28
N THR A 104 -1.82 1.04 -10.12
CA THR A 104 -1.18 1.03 -11.44
C THR A 104 -0.02 2.03 -11.45
N LYS A 105 0.82 2.01 -12.49
CA LYS A 105 1.90 3.00 -12.65
C LYS A 105 1.40 4.46 -12.74
N LYS A 106 0.09 4.68 -12.97
CA LYS A 106 -0.48 6.01 -13.22
C LYS A 106 -1.35 6.52 -12.07
N LYS A 107 -2.02 5.64 -11.33
CA LYS A 107 -2.99 6.03 -10.30
C LYS A 107 -3.28 4.88 -9.35
N ILE A 108 -3.90 5.23 -8.23
CA ILE A 108 -4.47 4.30 -7.25
C ILE A 108 -5.99 4.42 -7.32
N GLN A 109 -6.69 3.29 -7.32
CA GLN A 109 -8.16 3.23 -7.28
C GLN A 109 -8.59 2.41 -6.08
N ILE A 110 -9.57 2.95 -5.34
CA ILE A 110 -10.14 2.30 -4.14
C ILE A 110 -11.64 2.26 -4.32
N SER A 111 -12.24 1.08 -4.17
CA SER A 111 -13.69 0.91 -4.12
C SER A 111 -14.06 0.16 -2.84
N ALA A 112 -15.06 0.68 -2.13
CA ALA A 112 -15.60 0.06 -0.92
C ALA A 112 -17.07 0.45 -0.75
N SER A 113 -17.82 -0.30 0.05
CA SER A 113 -19.23 0.01 0.32
C SER A 113 -19.42 0.94 1.51
N THR A 114 -18.46 1.00 2.43
CA THR A 114 -18.55 1.73 3.70
C THR A 114 -17.26 2.43 4.09
N THR A 115 -17.35 3.29 5.10
CA THR A 115 -16.19 3.94 5.73
C THR A 115 -15.16 2.93 6.23
N SER A 116 -15.60 1.80 6.81
CA SER A 116 -14.70 0.74 7.30
C SER A 116 -13.91 0.10 6.16
N GLY A 117 -14.53 -0.16 5.01
CA GLY A 117 -13.85 -0.68 3.84
C GLY A 117 -12.76 0.28 3.32
N PHE A 118 -13.04 1.58 3.25
CA PHE A 118 -12.02 2.59 2.90
C PHE A 118 -10.91 2.66 3.93
N PHE A 119 -11.23 2.59 5.23
CA PHE A 119 -10.22 2.53 6.29
C PHE A 119 -9.26 1.36 6.08
N TYR A 120 -9.76 0.14 5.84
CA TYR A 120 -8.90 -1.02 5.60
C TYR A 120 -8.09 -0.91 4.31
N ALA A 121 -8.66 -0.35 3.26
CA ALA A 121 -7.91 -0.07 2.03
C ALA A 121 -6.73 0.88 2.28
N PHE A 122 -6.92 1.95 3.05
CA PHE A 122 -5.85 2.87 3.44
C PHE A 122 -4.79 2.19 4.32
N GLN A 123 -5.18 1.30 5.26
CA GLN A 123 -4.21 0.53 6.04
C GLN A 123 -3.37 -0.38 5.12
N THR A 124 -4.00 -1.01 4.13
CA THR A 124 -3.30 -1.85 3.15
C THR A 124 -2.31 -1.03 2.31
N ILE A 125 -2.71 0.15 1.82
CA ILE A 125 -1.79 1.03 1.09
C ILE A 125 -0.58 1.39 1.96
N LYS A 126 -0.78 1.74 3.23
CA LYS A 126 0.34 2.04 4.15
C LYS A 126 1.26 0.84 4.34
N LYS A 127 0.72 -0.38 4.44
CA LYS A 127 1.51 -1.61 4.61
C LYS A 127 2.34 -2.00 3.38
N ILE A 128 1.89 -1.66 2.17
CA ILE A 128 2.65 -1.89 0.93
C ILE A 128 3.59 -0.75 0.56
N MET A 129 3.55 0.37 1.29
CA MET A 129 4.52 1.45 1.22
C MET A 129 5.83 1.04 1.92
N PRO A 130 6.92 1.81 1.78
CA PRO A 130 8.14 1.60 2.54
C PRO A 130 7.89 1.51 4.04
N ALA A 131 8.64 0.65 4.73
CA ALA A 131 8.41 0.30 6.14
C ALA A 131 8.37 1.51 7.10
N HIS A 132 9.14 2.57 6.83
CA HIS A 132 9.11 3.79 7.64
C HIS A 132 7.75 4.50 7.61
N VAL A 133 7.04 4.45 6.46
CA VAL A 133 5.69 5.03 6.32
C VAL A 133 4.71 4.26 7.20
N MET A 134 4.80 2.94 7.17
CA MET A 134 3.97 2.08 8.03
C MET A 134 4.24 2.34 9.52
N ALA A 135 5.50 2.52 9.88
CA ALA A 135 5.94 2.82 11.24
C ALA A 135 5.62 4.26 11.71
N GLY A 136 5.09 5.11 10.82
CA GLY A 136 4.80 6.50 11.14
C GLY A 136 6.04 7.39 11.30
N LEU A 137 7.20 6.95 10.81
CA LEU A 137 8.49 7.63 10.90
C LEU A 137 8.71 8.51 9.67
N ASN A 138 9.30 9.68 9.87
CA ASN A 138 9.84 10.45 8.76
C ASN A 138 11.19 9.86 8.30
N PRO A 139 11.73 10.26 7.12
CA PRO A 139 13.00 9.74 6.62
C PRO A 139 14.19 9.89 7.57
N GLU A 140 14.29 11.02 8.28
CA GLU A 140 15.38 11.29 9.22
C GLU A 140 15.31 10.37 10.43
N GLN A 141 14.10 10.17 10.98
CA GLN A 141 13.86 9.23 12.09
C GLN A 141 14.17 7.78 11.66
N ALA A 142 13.76 7.38 10.46
CA ALA A 142 14.05 6.05 9.94
C ALA A 142 15.55 5.82 9.76
N GLN A 143 16.29 6.81 9.25
CA GLN A 143 17.73 6.74 9.07
C GLN A 143 18.49 6.73 10.41
N ALA A 144 17.97 7.40 11.44
CA ALA A 144 18.55 7.36 12.79
C ALA A 144 18.47 5.96 13.41
N ILE A 145 17.41 5.18 13.09
CA ILE A 145 17.22 3.80 13.57
C ILE A 145 18.01 2.81 12.73
N ILE A 146 18.01 2.99 11.40
CA ILE A 146 18.69 2.12 10.44
C ILE A 146 19.58 3.00 9.54
N PRO A 147 20.86 3.21 9.89
CA PRO A 147 21.76 4.12 9.16
C PRO A 147 21.94 3.81 7.66
N THR A 148 21.79 2.54 7.28
CA THR A 148 21.86 2.08 5.87
C THR A 148 20.56 2.29 5.10
N PHE A 149 19.50 2.79 5.76
CA PHE A 149 18.19 2.97 5.15
C PHE A 149 18.23 4.11 4.12
N GLN A 150 18.04 3.76 2.85
CA GLN A 150 17.90 4.74 1.79
C GLN A 150 16.46 5.23 1.71
N THR A 151 16.25 6.48 2.06
CA THR A 151 14.94 7.13 1.99
C THR A 151 14.77 7.77 0.62
N ASP A 152 13.88 7.23 -0.22
CA ASP A 152 13.34 8.03 -1.32
C ASP A 152 12.33 9.03 -0.75
N LYS A 153 12.51 10.33 -1.03
CA LYS A 153 11.55 11.38 -0.65
C LYS A 153 10.14 11.12 -1.21
N ARG A 154 10.04 10.29 -2.23
CA ARG A 154 8.77 9.91 -2.85
C ARG A 154 8.60 8.41 -2.80
N PRO A 155 7.78 7.89 -1.88
CA PRO A 155 7.58 6.46 -1.73
C PRO A 155 7.02 5.83 -3.01
N THR A 156 7.52 4.65 -3.32
CA THR A 156 7.03 3.81 -4.41
C THR A 156 6.12 2.73 -3.85
N ILE A 157 4.98 2.53 -4.51
CA ILE A 157 3.96 1.55 -4.14
C ILE A 157 3.92 0.52 -5.27
N PRO A 158 4.11 -0.78 -5.02
CA PRO A 158 4.09 -1.81 -6.06
C PRO A 158 2.72 -1.83 -6.78
N CYS A 159 2.72 -2.12 -8.07
CA CYS A 159 1.49 -2.32 -8.81
C CYS A 159 0.82 -3.61 -8.36
N VAL A 160 -0.41 -3.50 -7.83
CA VAL A 160 -1.17 -4.62 -7.28
C VAL A 160 -2.66 -4.47 -7.55
N GLU A 161 -3.34 -5.60 -7.68
CA GLU A 161 -4.79 -5.72 -7.60
C GLU A 161 -5.11 -6.52 -6.33
N ILE A 162 -5.89 -5.93 -5.43
CA ILE A 162 -6.27 -6.54 -4.16
C ILE A 162 -7.78 -6.51 -4.02
N TYR A 163 -8.34 -7.64 -3.65
CA TYR A 163 -9.67 -7.74 -3.07
C TYR A 163 -9.53 -8.35 -1.69
N ASP A 164 -10.08 -7.69 -0.70
CA ASP A 164 -10.05 -8.18 0.66
C ASP A 164 -11.35 -7.89 1.40
N GLU A 165 -11.69 -8.79 2.31
CA GLU A 165 -12.81 -8.69 3.23
C GLU A 165 -12.50 -9.50 4.48
N PRO A 166 -13.07 -9.15 5.65
CA PRO A 166 -12.84 -9.92 6.86
C PRO A 166 -13.28 -11.37 6.71
N ARG A 167 -12.42 -12.30 7.12
CA ARG A 167 -12.74 -13.73 7.17
C ARG A 167 -13.79 -14.06 8.22
N PHE A 168 -13.77 -13.29 9.35
CA PHE A 168 -14.71 -13.45 10.47
C PHE A 168 -15.44 -12.15 10.72
N TRP A 169 -16.74 -12.22 10.93
CA TRP A 169 -17.58 -11.05 11.25
C TRP A 169 -17.27 -10.48 12.64
N TYR A 170 -16.89 -11.33 13.60
CA TYR A 170 -16.48 -10.93 14.94
C TYR A 170 -14.98 -11.06 15.10
N ARG A 171 -14.35 -9.99 15.53
CA ARG A 171 -12.93 -9.92 15.87
C ARG A 171 -12.80 -9.14 17.17
N GLY A 172 -12.12 -9.71 18.14
CA GLY A 172 -11.95 -9.11 19.46
C GLY A 172 -10.55 -9.31 19.99
N PHE A 173 -10.17 -8.45 20.88
CA PHE A 173 -8.96 -8.55 21.67
C PHE A 173 -9.36 -8.51 23.14
N MET A 174 -8.79 -9.40 23.95
CA MET A 174 -8.95 -9.40 25.40
C MET A 174 -7.63 -9.02 26.05
N LEU A 175 -7.65 -7.97 26.86
CA LEU A 175 -6.53 -7.53 27.66
C LEU A 175 -6.87 -7.80 29.13
N ASP A 176 -6.08 -8.67 29.79
CA ASP A 176 -6.20 -8.90 31.23
C ASP A 176 -5.40 -7.82 31.99
N CYS A 177 -6.11 -6.89 32.61
CA CYS A 177 -5.52 -5.86 33.48
C CYS A 177 -5.52 -6.26 34.96
N GLY A 178 -5.99 -7.48 35.32
CA GLY A 178 -6.07 -7.94 36.70
C GLY A 178 -4.72 -8.28 37.33
N ARG A 179 -3.77 -8.77 36.51
CA ARG A 179 -2.41 -9.14 36.96
C ARG A 179 -1.38 -8.05 36.67
N HIS A 180 -1.60 -7.22 35.69
CA HIS A 180 -0.76 -6.09 35.33
C HIS A 180 -1.63 -4.99 34.71
N PHE A 181 -1.53 -3.80 35.28
CA PHE A 181 -2.24 -2.63 34.73
C PHE A 181 -1.44 -2.04 33.57
N PHE A 182 -2.12 -1.85 32.45
CA PHE A 182 -1.58 -1.16 31.29
C PHE A 182 -2.21 0.22 31.16
N THR A 183 -1.40 1.24 31.00
CA THR A 183 -1.89 2.57 30.69
C THR A 183 -2.40 2.63 29.24
N VAL A 184 -3.25 3.62 28.94
CA VAL A 184 -3.76 3.83 27.57
C VAL A 184 -2.62 4.02 26.55
N ASP A 185 -1.53 4.64 26.99
CA ASP A 185 -0.38 4.88 26.11
C ASP A 185 0.41 3.61 25.81
N GLU A 186 0.58 2.74 26.81
CA GLU A 186 1.19 1.41 26.60
C GLU A 186 0.36 0.52 25.66
N ILE A 187 -0.98 0.62 25.73
CA ILE A 187 -1.86 -0.16 24.83
C ILE A 187 -1.83 0.36 23.39
N LYS A 188 -1.49 1.64 23.18
CA LYS A 188 -1.44 2.28 21.85
C LYS A 188 -0.10 2.10 21.15
N HIS A 189 0.94 1.66 21.83
CA HIS A 189 2.28 1.39 21.28
C HIS A 189 2.48 -0.08 20.99
#